data_dd53293e9eb3cb5e0ba2fca830057000
#
_entry.id   dd53293e9eb3cb5e0ba2fca830057000
#
_cell.length_a   1.000
_cell.length_b   1.000
_cell.length_c   1.000
_cell.angle_alpha   90.00
_cell.angle_beta   90.00
_cell.angle_gamma   90.00
#
_symmetry.space_group_name_H-M   'P 1'
#
loop_
_entity.id
_entity.type
_entity.pdbx_description
1 polymer ?
#
loop_
_entity_poly.entity_id
_entity_poly.type
_entity_poly.pdbx_seq_one_letter_code
_entity_poly.pdbx_strand_id
1 'polypeptide(L)'
;ETGVPPDDVFVVSSDTDLTPVDLGAYSSRVTFMCGTAAKEAAGKLRAQMVAAVADHWSTPAEQVGVALGFYFDKQDSSRQLGVQKVLQLAETANGTLGTTGGYRTRKAGGDYRGGTIGASPAYSTTAHVAEVDVDPETGIVRVTKVWVAHDCGRALNPTLVEGQVEGSV
;
A
#
# COMPACT_ATOMS: atom_id res chain seq x y z
N GLU A 1 -0.82 -10.63 -0.64
CA GLU A 1 0.45 -11.31 -0.48
C GLU A 1 0.29 -12.68 0.18
N THR A 2 -0.29 -12.78 1.36
CA THR A 2 -0.37 -14.03 2.15
C THR A 2 -1.42 -15.03 1.66
N GLY A 3 -2.35 -14.64 0.82
CA GLY A 3 -3.52 -15.44 0.45
C GLY A 3 -4.66 -15.42 1.49
N VAL A 4 -4.49 -14.78 2.64
CA VAL A 4 -5.54 -14.59 3.63
C VAL A 4 -6.62 -13.67 3.05
N PRO A 5 -7.92 -14.05 3.11
CA PRO A 5 -9.01 -13.18 2.70
C PRO A 5 -9.01 -11.86 3.48
N PRO A 6 -9.31 -10.72 2.87
CA PRO A 6 -9.31 -9.42 3.56
C PRO A 6 -10.23 -9.39 4.79
N ASP A 7 -11.37 -10.09 4.73
CA ASP A 7 -12.33 -10.15 5.84
C ASP A 7 -11.81 -10.90 7.07
N ASP A 8 -10.77 -11.71 6.90
CA ASP A 8 -10.08 -12.43 7.98
C ASP A 8 -8.86 -11.67 8.52
N VAL A 9 -8.65 -10.41 8.08
CA VAL A 9 -7.53 -9.57 8.52
C VAL A 9 -8.02 -8.48 9.47
N PHE A 10 -7.53 -8.52 10.71
CA PHE A 10 -7.79 -7.47 11.68
C PHE A 10 -6.64 -6.47 11.70
N VAL A 11 -6.97 -5.18 11.58
CA VAL A 11 -6.00 -4.09 11.64
C VAL A 11 -6.14 -3.38 12.99
N VAL A 12 -5.05 -3.36 13.75
CA VAL A 12 -4.95 -2.53 14.96
C VAL A 12 -4.12 -1.31 14.61
N SER A 13 -4.70 -0.13 14.75
CA SER A 13 -4.05 1.15 14.50
C SER A 13 -4.46 2.17 15.54
N SER A 14 -3.66 3.22 15.69
CA SER A 14 -3.95 4.35 16.61
C SER A 14 -4.06 3.95 18.09
N ASP A 15 -3.43 2.86 18.47
CA ASP A 15 -3.32 2.40 19.85
C ASP A 15 -1.89 2.64 20.33
N THR A 16 -1.72 3.55 21.29
CA THR A 16 -0.39 3.96 21.77
C THR A 16 0.32 2.90 22.61
N ASP A 17 -0.41 1.91 23.10
CA ASP A 17 0.16 0.80 23.88
C ASP A 17 0.59 -0.38 23.00
N LEU A 18 -0.05 -0.56 21.85
CA LEU A 18 0.14 -1.73 20.99
C LEU A 18 0.83 -1.41 19.67
N THR A 19 0.64 -0.21 19.12
CA THR A 19 1.17 0.12 17.80
C THR A 19 2.48 0.90 17.87
N PRO A 20 3.40 0.68 16.92
CA PRO A 20 4.58 1.52 16.78
C PRO A 20 4.23 2.99 16.57
N VAL A 21 5.15 3.89 16.91
CA VAL A 21 4.97 5.32 16.66
C VAL A 21 4.74 5.57 15.18
N ASP A 22 3.63 6.20 14.87
CA ASP A 22 3.33 6.78 13.56
C ASP A 22 3.19 8.28 13.68
N LEU A 23 3.88 9.01 12.80
CA LEU A 23 3.85 10.48 12.76
C LEU A 23 2.57 11.03 12.13
N GLY A 24 1.66 10.18 11.68
CA GLY A 24 0.36 10.56 11.12
C GLY A 24 0.33 10.67 9.60
N ALA A 25 -0.88 10.93 9.10
CA ALA A 25 -1.19 11.02 7.68
C ALA A 25 -0.95 12.45 7.16
N TYR A 26 0.27 12.74 6.74
CA TYR A 26 0.62 14.00 6.09
C TYR A 26 1.47 13.74 4.83
N SER A 27 1.57 14.74 3.95
CA SER A 27 2.33 14.66 2.69
C SER A 27 1.94 13.47 1.80
N SER A 28 0.68 13.04 1.84
CA SER A 28 0.12 11.93 1.04
C SER A 28 0.95 10.64 1.11
N ARG A 29 1.56 10.36 2.27
CA ARG A 29 2.58 9.30 2.42
C ARG A 29 2.04 7.95 2.84
N VAL A 30 0.84 7.87 3.46
CA VAL A 30 0.38 6.66 4.17
C VAL A 30 0.26 5.47 3.23
N THR A 31 -0.48 5.60 2.13
CA THR A 31 -0.65 4.49 1.17
C THR A 31 0.69 4.01 0.63
N PHE A 32 1.59 4.93 0.31
CA PHE A 32 2.89 4.59 -0.26
C PHE A 32 3.84 3.98 0.79
N MET A 33 4.04 4.65 1.91
CA MET A 33 5.05 4.23 2.90
C MET A 33 4.53 3.08 3.77
N CYS A 34 3.38 3.24 4.41
CA CYS A 34 2.81 2.21 5.27
C CYS A 34 2.35 1.00 4.44
N GLY A 35 1.77 1.22 3.26
CA GLY A 35 1.40 0.14 2.35
C GLY A 35 2.61 -0.67 1.88
N THR A 36 3.76 -0.03 1.60
CA THR A 36 5.00 -0.73 1.24
C THR A 36 5.56 -1.52 2.42
N ALA A 37 5.54 -0.95 3.64
CA ALA A 37 5.96 -1.65 4.85
C ALA A 37 5.07 -2.87 5.14
N ALA A 38 3.75 -2.72 5.03
CA ALA A 38 2.81 -3.82 5.19
C ALA A 38 3.03 -4.93 4.13
N LYS A 39 3.27 -4.54 2.87
CA LYS A 39 3.59 -5.48 1.80
C LYS A 39 4.89 -6.25 2.07
N GLU A 40 5.91 -5.59 2.60
CA GLU A 40 7.17 -6.24 2.98
C GLU A 40 6.95 -7.26 4.10
N ALA A 41 6.24 -6.89 5.18
CA ALA A 41 5.91 -7.80 6.26
C ALA A 41 5.12 -9.02 5.78
N ALA A 42 4.07 -8.78 4.99
CA ALA A 42 3.24 -9.84 4.41
C ALA A 42 4.03 -10.74 3.44
N GLY A 43 4.99 -10.21 2.69
CA GLY A 43 5.88 -10.98 1.83
C GLY A 43 6.79 -11.93 2.61
N LYS A 44 7.34 -11.47 3.74
CA LYS A 44 8.13 -12.30 4.66
C LYS A 44 7.27 -13.42 5.27
N LEU A 45 6.04 -13.11 5.69
CA LEU A 45 5.11 -14.11 6.22
C LEU A 45 4.73 -15.14 5.14
N ARG A 46 4.42 -14.68 3.94
CA ARG A 46 4.18 -15.57 2.79
C ARG A 46 5.33 -16.52 2.54
N ALA A 47 6.58 -16.06 2.64
CA ALA A 47 7.75 -16.93 2.43
C ALA A 47 7.81 -18.08 3.45
N GLN A 48 7.49 -17.82 4.73
CA GLN A 48 7.41 -18.85 5.76
C GLN A 48 6.29 -19.86 5.46
N MET A 49 5.12 -19.37 5.05
CA MET A 49 3.97 -20.20 4.69
C MET A 49 4.26 -21.07 3.44
N VAL A 50 4.87 -20.49 2.42
CA VAL A 50 5.27 -21.22 1.21
C VAL A 50 6.29 -22.30 1.53
N ALA A 51 7.29 -22.00 2.37
CA ALA A 51 8.29 -22.99 2.80
C ALA A 51 7.63 -24.19 3.51
N ALA A 52 6.71 -23.93 4.45
CA ALA A 52 6.01 -24.99 5.16
C ALA A 52 5.15 -25.87 4.22
N VAL A 53 4.53 -25.30 3.20
CA VAL A 53 3.80 -26.06 2.17
C VAL A 53 4.75 -26.85 1.29
N ALA A 54 5.86 -26.26 0.87
CA ALA A 54 6.89 -26.91 0.07
C ALA A 54 7.46 -28.14 0.77
N ASP A 55 7.77 -28.02 2.07
CA ASP A 55 8.24 -29.13 2.90
C ASP A 55 7.15 -30.22 3.04
N HIS A 56 5.91 -29.82 3.29
CA HIS A 56 4.78 -30.76 3.42
C HIS A 56 4.54 -31.57 2.15
N TRP A 57 4.71 -30.94 0.98
CA TRP A 57 4.55 -31.64 -0.31
C TRP A 57 5.84 -32.25 -0.87
N SER A 58 6.98 -32.01 -0.21
CA SER A 58 8.32 -32.38 -0.71
C SER A 58 8.56 -31.85 -2.12
N THR A 59 8.25 -30.57 -2.33
CA THR A 59 8.36 -29.88 -3.64
C THR A 59 9.15 -28.58 -3.48
N PRO A 60 9.79 -28.06 -4.53
CA PRO A 60 10.44 -26.76 -4.47
C PRO A 60 9.45 -25.62 -4.19
N ALA A 61 9.88 -24.63 -3.42
CA ALA A 61 9.05 -23.48 -3.04
C ALA A 61 8.51 -22.70 -4.24
N GLU A 62 9.23 -22.67 -5.35
CA GLU A 62 8.85 -22.01 -6.60
C GLU A 62 7.63 -22.67 -7.28
N GLN A 63 7.36 -23.95 -6.97
CA GLN A 63 6.18 -24.67 -7.46
C GLN A 63 4.94 -24.34 -6.66
N VAL A 64 5.06 -23.82 -5.44
CA VAL A 64 3.92 -23.42 -4.63
C VAL A 64 3.32 -22.12 -5.16
N GLY A 65 2.08 -22.18 -5.59
CA GLY A 65 1.26 -21.03 -5.95
C GLY A 65 0.44 -20.55 -4.75
N VAL A 66 0.13 -19.26 -4.72
CA VAL A 66 -0.71 -18.64 -3.69
C VAL A 66 -1.85 -17.91 -4.37
N ALA A 67 -3.07 -18.22 -3.97
CA ALA A 67 -4.29 -17.54 -4.37
C ALA A 67 -5.07 -17.07 -3.14
N LEU A 68 -6.15 -16.36 -3.35
CA LEU A 68 -7.02 -15.94 -2.27
C LEU A 68 -7.69 -17.16 -1.63
N GLY A 69 -7.44 -17.37 -0.35
CA GLY A 69 -8.00 -18.47 0.44
C GLY A 69 -7.22 -19.80 0.39
N PHE A 70 -6.27 -19.98 -0.53
CA PHE A 70 -5.59 -21.26 -0.65
C PHE A 70 -4.19 -21.21 -1.28
N TYR A 71 -3.42 -22.25 -1.04
CA TYR A 71 -2.12 -22.54 -1.66
C TYR A 71 -2.25 -23.78 -2.54
N PHE A 72 -1.57 -23.82 -3.68
CA PHE A 72 -1.69 -24.90 -4.66
C PHE A 72 -0.34 -25.24 -5.31
N ASP A 73 -0.20 -26.48 -5.77
CA ASP A 73 0.93 -26.89 -6.59
C ASP A 73 0.69 -26.49 -8.05
N LYS A 74 1.64 -25.75 -8.63
CA LYS A 74 1.53 -25.28 -10.02
C LYS A 74 1.63 -26.40 -11.06
N GLN A 75 2.16 -27.57 -10.66
CA GLN A 75 2.33 -28.72 -11.55
C GLN A 75 1.28 -29.81 -11.30
N ASP A 76 0.66 -29.84 -10.14
CA ASP A 76 -0.35 -30.82 -9.76
C ASP A 76 -1.59 -30.11 -9.18
N SER A 77 -2.59 -29.90 -10.02
CA SER A 77 -3.84 -29.23 -9.64
C SER A 77 -4.67 -29.97 -8.58
N SER A 78 -4.36 -31.24 -8.28
CA SER A 78 -5.02 -32.00 -7.20
C SER A 78 -4.51 -31.59 -5.81
N ARG A 79 -3.31 -30.99 -5.74
CA ARG A 79 -2.69 -30.56 -4.50
C ARG A 79 -3.09 -29.11 -4.19
N GLN A 80 -3.96 -28.98 -3.21
CA GLN A 80 -4.42 -27.67 -2.72
C GLN A 80 -4.63 -27.72 -1.21
N LEU A 81 -4.25 -26.65 -0.52
CA LEU A 81 -4.47 -26.45 0.91
C LEU A 81 -5.14 -25.11 1.16
N GLY A 82 -6.18 -25.11 1.97
CA GLY A 82 -6.77 -23.86 2.47
C GLY A 82 -5.80 -23.11 3.38
N VAL A 83 -5.88 -21.77 3.40
CA VAL A 83 -4.96 -20.90 4.15
C VAL A 83 -4.87 -21.26 5.62
N GLN A 84 -5.95 -21.68 6.26
CA GLN A 84 -5.97 -22.12 7.66
C GLN A 84 -5.04 -23.34 7.90
N LYS A 85 -5.08 -24.31 6.97
CA LYS A 85 -4.21 -25.48 7.07
C LYS A 85 -2.74 -25.10 6.84
N VAL A 86 -2.49 -24.17 5.95
CA VAL A 86 -1.14 -23.65 5.70
C VAL A 86 -0.59 -22.93 6.93
N LEU A 87 -1.41 -22.12 7.61
CA LEU A 87 -1.03 -21.48 8.88
C LEU A 87 -0.65 -22.51 9.93
N GLN A 88 -1.45 -23.56 10.11
CA GLN A 88 -1.13 -24.65 11.05
C GLN A 88 0.21 -25.34 10.74
N LEU A 89 0.48 -25.61 9.46
CA LEU A 89 1.75 -26.20 9.03
C LEU A 89 2.92 -25.27 9.34
N ALA A 90 2.76 -23.99 8.99
CA ALA A 90 3.80 -22.99 9.21
C ALA A 90 4.08 -22.75 10.71
N GLU A 91 3.06 -22.71 11.56
CA GLU A 91 3.21 -22.61 13.02
C GLU A 91 3.84 -23.88 13.62
N THR A 92 3.51 -25.05 13.10
CA THR A 92 4.13 -26.30 13.54
C THR A 92 5.63 -26.30 13.25
N ALA A 93 6.03 -25.74 12.11
CA ALA A 93 7.43 -25.71 11.70
C ALA A 93 8.25 -24.57 12.38
N ASN A 94 7.63 -23.42 12.62
CA ASN A 94 8.33 -22.19 13.02
C ASN A 94 7.94 -21.64 14.41
N GLY A 95 6.93 -22.22 15.06
CA GLY A 95 6.29 -21.61 16.21
C GLY A 95 5.34 -20.49 15.82
N THR A 96 5.04 -19.58 16.74
CA THR A 96 4.17 -18.43 16.48
C THR A 96 4.70 -17.57 15.33
N LEU A 97 3.87 -17.40 14.31
CA LEU A 97 4.23 -16.61 13.13
C LEU A 97 4.15 -15.13 13.42
N GLY A 98 5.20 -14.42 13.06
CA GLY A 98 5.25 -12.96 13.17
C GLY A 98 6.32 -12.39 12.27
N THR A 99 6.02 -11.24 11.66
CA THR A 99 6.98 -10.54 10.80
C THR A 99 6.86 -9.04 10.98
N THR A 100 7.93 -8.34 10.62
CA THR A 100 7.95 -6.88 10.60
C THR A 100 8.35 -6.39 9.22
N GLY A 101 7.79 -5.26 8.80
CA GLY A 101 8.15 -4.56 7.58
C GLY A 101 8.39 -3.09 7.85
N GLY A 102 9.24 -2.47 7.06
CA GLY A 102 9.55 -1.07 7.16
C GLY A 102 9.81 -0.47 5.80
N TYR A 103 9.47 0.81 5.64
CA TYR A 103 9.83 1.58 4.46
C TYR A 103 10.82 2.67 4.82
N ARG A 104 11.92 2.74 4.09
CA ARG A 104 12.86 3.85 4.15
C ARG A 104 12.90 4.55 2.81
N THR A 105 12.57 5.83 2.81
CA THR A 105 12.74 6.68 1.64
C THR A 105 14.23 6.74 1.27
N ARG A 106 14.54 6.43 0.02
CA ARG A 106 15.89 6.70 -0.50
C ARG A 106 16.14 8.21 -0.46
N LYS A 107 17.37 8.63 -0.19
CA LYS A 107 17.73 10.04 -0.32
C LYS A 107 17.44 10.45 -1.76
N ALA A 108 16.48 11.31 -1.92
CA ALA A 108 16.04 11.87 -3.19
C ALA A 108 16.27 13.38 -3.16
N GLY A 109 16.22 13.99 -4.32
CA GLY A 109 16.40 15.42 -4.46
C GLY A 109 17.74 15.79 -5.06
N GLY A 110 17.85 17.04 -5.39
CA GLY A 110 19.03 17.65 -5.97
C GLY A 110 18.97 19.16 -5.77
N ASP A 111 20.05 19.83 -6.09
CA ASP A 111 20.12 21.28 -6.00
C ASP A 111 19.60 21.91 -7.30
N TYR A 112 18.69 22.86 -7.16
CA TYR A 112 18.20 23.66 -8.26
C TYR A 112 18.12 25.12 -7.82
N ARG A 113 18.85 25.98 -8.50
CA ARG A 113 18.92 27.43 -8.18
C ARG A 113 19.19 27.72 -6.70
N GLY A 114 20.03 26.91 -6.05
CA GLY A 114 20.40 27.06 -4.64
C GLY A 114 19.41 26.44 -3.66
N GLY A 115 18.35 25.79 -4.11
CA GLY A 115 17.37 25.07 -3.29
C GLY A 115 17.40 23.55 -3.51
N THR A 116 17.05 22.79 -2.49
CA THR A 116 16.87 21.33 -2.61
C THR A 116 15.47 21.04 -3.12
N ILE A 117 15.36 20.34 -4.25
CA ILE A 117 14.10 19.89 -4.83
C ILE A 117 14.10 18.37 -4.99
N GLY A 118 12.92 17.81 -5.16
CA GLY A 118 12.79 16.39 -5.44
C GLY A 118 13.06 15.50 -4.23
N ALA A 119 12.74 15.95 -3.03
CA ALA A 119 12.86 15.17 -1.81
C ALA A 119 11.77 14.07 -1.69
N SER A 120 10.78 14.07 -2.57
CA SER A 120 9.71 13.07 -2.58
C SER A 120 10.08 11.84 -3.43
N PRO A 121 9.79 10.62 -2.97
CA PRO A 121 10.02 9.40 -3.74
C PRO A 121 8.98 9.18 -4.86
N ALA A 122 7.89 9.95 -4.86
CA ALA A 122 6.83 9.89 -5.85
C ALA A 122 6.23 11.29 -6.07
N TYR A 123 5.79 11.54 -7.29
CA TYR A 123 5.16 12.79 -7.69
C TYR A 123 3.81 12.49 -8.34
N SER A 124 2.83 13.35 -8.07
CA SER A 124 1.62 13.47 -8.87
C SER A 124 1.67 14.77 -9.66
N THR A 125 0.98 14.81 -10.78
CA THR A 125 0.90 16.01 -11.64
C THR A 125 -0.54 16.48 -11.69
N THR A 126 -0.75 17.77 -11.49
CA THR A 126 -2.09 18.36 -11.51
C THR A 126 -2.10 19.65 -12.32
N ALA A 127 -3.11 19.84 -13.13
CA ALA A 127 -3.41 21.09 -13.82
C ALA A 127 -4.79 21.59 -13.42
N HIS A 128 -4.89 22.86 -13.06
CA HIS A 128 -6.12 23.52 -12.70
C HIS A 128 -6.42 24.65 -13.70
N VAL A 129 -7.68 24.78 -14.08
CA VAL A 129 -8.22 25.92 -14.84
C VAL A 129 -9.39 26.48 -14.07
N ALA A 130 -9.33 27.75 -13.74
CA ALA A 130 -10.41 28.46 -13.07
C ALA A 130 -11.06 29.49 -14.00
N GLU A 131 -12.40 29.51 -14.02
CA GLU A 131 -13.20 30.57 -14.61
C GLU A 131 -13.59 31.53 -13.49
N VAL A 132 -13.40 32.81 -13.73
CA VAL A 132 -13.63 33.84 -12.73
C VAL A 132 -14.37 35.03 -13.29
N ASP A 133 -15.24 35.63 -12.48
CA ASP A 133 -15.82 36.96 -12.69
C ASP A 133 -15.06 37.96 -11.83
N VAL A 134 -14.62 39.05 -12.42
CA VAL A 134 -13.92 40.13 -11.73
C VAL A 134 -14.77 41.41 -11.79
N ASP A 135 -15.08 41.97 -10.64
CA ASP A 135 -15.64 43.31 -10.56
C ASP A 135 -14.55 44.34 -10.75
N PRO A 136 -14.53 45.12 -11.85
CA PRO A 136 -13.45 46.05 -12.13
C PRO A 136 -13.45 47.29 -11.21
N GLU A 137 -14.55 47.59 -10.51
CA GLU A 137 -14.64 48.74 -9.61
C GLU A 137 -14.12 48.41 -8.23
N THR A 138 -14.43 47.21 -7.74
CA THR A 138 -14.08 46.79 -6.37
C THR A 138 -12.86 45.85 -6.31
N GLY A 139 -12.51 45.21 -7.44
CA GLY A 139 -11.46 44.19 -7.51
C GLY A 139 -11.90 42.83 -6.90
N ILE A 140 -13.18 42.66 -6.55
CA ILE A 140 -13.68 41.41 -6.03
C ILE A 140 -13.69 40.34 -7.15
N VAL A 141 -13.09 39.18 -6.81
CA VAL A 141 -13.04 38.03 -7.70
C VAL A 141 -14.01 36.95 -7.20
N ARG A 142 -14.88 36.47 -8.08
CA ARG A 142 -15.75 35.34 -7.87
C ARG A 142 -15.30 34.18 -8.74
N VAL A 143 -14.94 33.06 -8.15
CA VAL A 143 -14.68 31.82 -8.90
C VAL A 143 -16.04 31.20 -9.27
N THR A 144 -16.30 31.02 -10.56
CA THR A 144 -17.56 30.44 -11.07
C THR A 144 -17.42 28.96 -11.37
N LYS A 145 -16.23 28.51 -11.78
CA LYS A 145 -15.97 27.11 -12.09
C LYS A 145 -14.48 26.79 -12.01
N VAL A 146 -14.18 25.55 -11.59
CA VAL A 146 -12.82 25.02 -11.63
C VAL A 146 -12.85 23.67 -12.35
N TRP A 147 -11.89 23.45 -13.23
CA TRP A 147 -11.61 22.16 -13.84
C TRP A 147 -10.26 21.68 -13.35
N VAL A 148 -10.20 20.40 -13.01
CA VAL A 148 -8.96 19.78 -12.53
C VAL A 148 -8.67 18.54 -13.36
N ALA A 149 -7.43 18.44 -13.85
CA ALA A 149 -6.84 17.23 -14.41
C ALA A 149 -5.74 16.76 -13.48
N HIS A 150 -5.88 15.54 -12.97
CA HIS A 150 -4.95 14.99 -11.97
C HIS A 150 -4.43 13.62 -12.41
N ASP A 151 -3.12 13.44 -12.37
CA ASP A 151 -2.45 12.16 -12.59
C ASP A 151 -1.71 11.75 -11.30
N CYS A 152 -2.25 10.78 -10.62
CA CYS A 152 -1.63 10.10 -9.46
C CYS A 152 -1.05 8.73 -9.83
N GLY A 153 -0.98 8.37 -11.11
CA GLY A 153 -0.75 7.02 -11.58
C GLY A 153 -1.98 6.14 -11.38
N ARG A 154 -1.80 4.87 -11.05
CA ARG A 154 -2.92 3.95 -10.80
C ARG A 154 -3.64 4.29 -9.51
N ALA A 155 -4.87 4.79 -9.61
CA ALA A 155 -5.73 5.02 -8.46
C ALA A 155 -6.12 3.70 -7.78
N LEU A 156 -5.72 3.51 -6.52
CA LEU A 156 -6.11 2.34 -5.71
C LEU A 156 -7.56 2.46 -5.24
N ASN A 157 -8.00 3.67 -4.95
CA ASN A 157 -9.38 4.00 -4.63
C ASN A 157 -9.75 5.32 -5.34
N PRO A 158 -10.43 5.26 -6.49
CA PRO A 158 -10.78 6.45 -7.27
C PRO A 158 -11.58 7.48 -6.48
N THR A 159 -12.56 7.06 -5.69
CA THR A 159 -13.40 7.98 -4.89
C THR A 159 -12.56 8.79 -3.90
N LEU A 160 -11.56 8.17 -3.26
CA LEU A 160 -10.67 8.90 -2.35
C LEU A 160 -9.74 9.85 -3.11
N VAL A 161 -9.33 9.51 -4.33
CA VAL A 161 -8.54 10.42 -5.19
C VAL A 161 -9.36 11.63 -5.56
N GLU A 162 -10.61 11.45 -5.98
CA GLU A 162 -11.55 12.55 -6.28
C GLU A 162 -11.72 13.46 -5.06
N GLY A 163 -11.98 12.89 -3.88
CA GLY A 163 -12.10 13.64 -2.63
C GLY A 163 -10.84 14.44 -2.25
N GLN A 164 -9.63 13.92 -2.54
CA GLN A 164 -8.39 14.68 -2.34
C GLN A 164 -8.27 15.85 -3.33
N VAL A 165 -8.70 15.67 -4.57
CA VAL A 165 -8.70 16.73 -5.59
C VAL A 165 -9.70 17.81 -5.21
N GLU A 166 -10.93 17.46 -4.88
CA GLU A 166 -11.98 18.40 -4.46
C GLU A 166 -11.60 19.19 -3.22
N GLY A 167 -10.96 18.53 -2.25
CA GLY A 167 -10.50 19.17 -1.01
C GLY A 167 -9.28 20.09 -1.17
N SER A 168 -8.66 20.09 -2.33
CA SER A 168 -7.46 20.93 -2.63
C SER A 168 -7.75 22.16 -3.51
N VAL A 169 -9.02 22.39 -3.89
CA VAL A 169 -9.48 23.49 -4.73
C VAL A 169 -9.92 24.72 -3.93
#